data_185d44145753766982ad71a591878aef
#
_entry.id   185d44145753766982ad71a591878aef
#
_cell.length_a   1.000
_cell.length_b   1.000
_cell.length_c   1.000
_cell.angle_alpha   90.00
_cell.angle_beta   90.00
_cell.angle_gamma   90.00
#
_symmetry.space_group_name_H-M   'P 1'
#
loop_
_entity.id
_entity.type
_entity.pdbx_description
1 polymer ?
#
loop_
_entity_poly.entity_id
_entity_poly.type
_entity_poly.pdbx_seq_one_letter_code
_entity_poly.pdbx_strand_id
1 'polypeptide(L)'
;GADVTCVELQPGFAHELRVIHGFADAIEGDFLALDPAHYTPFDAVIMNPPFDRGRDCDHVRHALAFLKPGGVLVAIMSARAEYGEDQRHKALHRMIAGCEAIYFHGRKWIDLPPGSFAHAGTNVNTVLLAIRKPG
;
A
#
# COMPACT_ATOMS: atom_id res chain seq x y z
N GLY A 1 -19.91 -3.62 10.66
CA GLY A 1 -18.46 -3.59 10.50
C GLY A 1 -18.03 -3.49 9.05
N ALA A 2 -16.75 -3.41 8.83
CA ALA A 2 -16.18 -3.35 7.51
C ALA A 2 -16.00 -4.76 6.92
N ASP A 3 -16.22 -4.90 5.61
CA ASP A 3 -15.82 -6.09 4.88
C ASP A 3 -14.34 -5.96 4.53
N VAL A 4 -13.52 -6.85 5.06
CA VAL A 4 -12.06 -6.79 4.89
C VAL A 4 -11.57 -7.96 4.06
N THR A 5 -10.81 -7.66 3.01
CA THR A 5 -10.07 -8.64 2.23
C THR A 5 -8.59 -8.50 2.54
N CYS A 6 -7.95 -9.57 2.97
CA CYS A 6 -6.52 -9.60 3.28
C CYS A 6 -5.77 -10.39 2.21
N VAL A 7 -4.59 -9.90 1.83
CA VAL A 7 -3.69 -10.59 0.90
C VAL A 7 -2.32 -10.70 1.54
N GLU A 8 -1.76 -11.91 1.56
CA GLU A 8 -0.46 -12.17 2.18
C GLU A 8 0.32 -13.18 1.34
N LEU A 9 1.56 -12.85 1.00
CA LEU A 9 2.44 -13.71 0.22
C LEU A 9 2.93 -14.92 1.03
N GLN A 10 3.25 -14.71 2.30
CA GLN A 10 3.86 -15.75 3.14
C GLN A 10 2.79 -16.69 3.70
N PRO A 11 2.89 -18.01 3.42
CA PRO A 11 1.88 -18.98 3.86
C PRO A 11 1.63 -19.00 5.37
N GLY A 12 2.67 -18.83 6.17
CA GLY A 12 2.55 -18.81 7.63
C GLY A 12 1.70 -17.65 8.13
N PHE A 13 1.90 -16.45 7.56
CA PHE A 13 1.12 -15.28 7.93
C PHE A 13 -0.30 -15.34 7.38
N ALA A 14 -0.48 -15.90 6.18
CA ALA A 14 -1.82 -16.11 5.64
C ALA A 14 -2.63 -17.05 6.53
N HIS A 15 -2.01 -18.13 6.98
CA HIS A 15 -2.63 -19.07 7.92
C HIS A 15 -3.01 -18.37 9.24
N GLU A 16 -2.10 -17.57 9.77
CA GLU A 16 -2.34 -16.81 11.00
C GLU A 16 -3.52 -15.87 10.85
N LEU A 17 -3.61 -15.14 9.74
CA LEU A 17 -4.75 -14.26 9.46
C LEU A 17 -6.08 -15.02 9.47
N ARG A 18 -6.11 -16.22 8.87
CA ARG A 18 -7.34 -17.02 8.78
C ARG A 18 -7.75 -17.59 10.12
N VAL A 19 -6.80 -18.16 10.85
CA VAL A 19 -7.10 -18.98 12.04
C VAL A 19 -7.11 -18.15 13.31
N ILE A 20 -6.14 -17.26 13.49
CA ILE A 20 -5.98 -16.51 14.75
C ILE A 20 -6.79 -15.22 14.72
N HIS A 21 -6.76 -14.52 13.59
CA HIS A 21 -7.39 -13.20 13.47
C HIS A 21 -8.76 -13.22 12.80
N GLY A 22 -9.25 -14.37 12.40
CA GLY A 22 -10.61 -14.55 11.91
C GLY A 22 -10.89 -14.07 10.49
N PHE A 23 -9.85 -13.78 9.70
CA PHE A 23 -10.02 -13.41 8.29
C PHE A 23 -10.03 -14.68 7.43
N ALA A 24 -11.13 -15.44 7.50
CA ALA A 24 -11.24 -16.75 6.86
C ALA A 24 -10.96 -16.73 5.36
N ASP A 25 -11.25 -15.63 4.69
CA ASP A 25 -11.07 -15.46 3.26
C ASP A 25 -9.74 -14.81 2.87
N ALA A 26 -8.78 -14.72 3.80
CA ALA A 26 -7.46 -14.17 3.49
C ALA A 26 -6.83 -14.91 2.32
N ILE A 27 -6.34 -14.15 1.34
CA ILE A 27 -5.75 -14.67 0.11
C ILE A 27 -4.26 -14.87 0.33
N GLU A 28 -3.77 -16.09 0.08
CA GLU A 28 -2.34 -16.37 0.03
C GLU A 28 -1.88 -16.20 -1.42
N GLY A 29 -0.95 -15.28 -1.63
CA GLY A 29 -0.38 -15.09 -2.96
C GLY A 29 0.24 -13.71 -3.16
N ASP A 30 0.83 -13.54 -4.35
CA ASP A 30 1.42 -12.28 -4.75
C ASP A 30 0.32 -11.30 -5.12
N PHE A 31 0.29 -10.17 -4.42
CA PHE A 31 -0.69 -9.12 -4.67
C PHE A 31 -0.67 -8.63 -6.13
N LEU A 32 0.52 -8.52 -6.73
CA LEU A 32 0.65 -8.04 -8.11
C LEU A 32 0.02 -9.01 -9.13
N ALA A 33 -0.18 -10.27 -8.77
CA ALA A 33 -0.82 -11.26 -9.63
C ALA A 33 -2.36 -11.21 -9.58
N LEU A 34 -2.93 -10.46 -8.64
CA LEU A 34 -4.39 -10.34 -8.54
C LEU A 34 -4.92 -9.37 -9.59
N ASP A 35 -6.02 -9.75 -10.24
CA ASP A 35 -6.66 -8.92 -11.26
C ASP A 35 -7.73 -8.04 -10.59
N PRO A 36 -7.60 -6.70 -10.68
CA PRO A 36 -8.61 -5.80 -10.10
C PRO A 36 -10.02 -6.06 -10.64
N ALA A 37 -10.15 -6.54 -11.86
CA ALA A 37 -11.45 -6.82 -12.48
C ALA A 37 -12.22 -7.95 -11.78
N HIS A 38 -11.54 -8.77 -10.98
CA HIS A 38 -12.18 -9.88 -10.25
C HIS A 38 -12.76 -9.44 -8.89
N TYR A 39 -12.64 -8.17 -8.55
CA TYR A 39 -13.09 -7.64 -7.25
C TYR A 39 -14.00 -6.46 -7.43
N THR A 40 -14.98 -6.33 -6.53
CA THR A 40 -15.72 -5.09 -6.39
C THR A 40 -14.76 -4.02 -5.86
N PRO A 41 -14.74 -2.82 -6.46
CA PRO A 41 -13.83 -1.79 -6.01
C PRO A 41 -14.00 -1.47 -4.53
N PHE A 42 -12.88 -1.22 -3.87
CA PHE A 42 -12.81 -1.01 -2.44
C PHE A 42 -12.92 0.48 -2.07
N ASP A 43 -13.43 0.74 -0.87
CA ASP A 43 -13.47 2.10 -0.29
C ASP A 43 -12.10 2.56 0.16
N ALA A 44 -11.27 1.62 0.63
CA ALA A 44 -9.97 1.93 1.19
C ALA A 44 -9.00 0.77 1.00
N VAL A 45 -7.73 1.10 0.83
CA VAL A 45 -6.62 0.15 0.86
C VAL A 45 -5.63 0.62 1.91
N ILE A 46 -5.25 -0.27 2.81
CA ILE A 46 -4.19 -0.04 3.80
C ILE A 46 -3.13 -1.10 3.54
N MET A 47 -1.88 -0.69 3.34
CA MET A 47 -0.86 -1.62 2.91
C MET A 47 0.53 -1.31 3.46
N ASN A 48 1.31 -2.37 3.61
CA ASN A 48 2.71 -2.32 3.98
C ASN A 48 3.47 -3.21 2.97
N PRO A 49 3.73 -2.70 1.76
CA PRO A 49 4.33 -3.50 0.70
C PRO A 49 5.84 -3.72 0.92
N PRO A 50 6.45 -4.70 0.24
CA PRO A 50 7.89 -4.90 0.31
C PRO A 50 8.62 -3.69 -0.30
N PHE A 51 9.75 -3.32 0.32
CA PHE A 51 10.48 -2.11 -0.05
C PHE A 51 11.56 -2.32 -1.11
N ASP A 52 12.12 -3.53 -1.19
CA ASP A 52 13.29 -3.79 -2.02
C ASP A 52 13.02 -3.52 -3.50
N ARG A 53 14.02 -2.99 -4.18
CA ARG A 53 13.99 -2.74 -5.63
C ARG A 53 12.81 -1.88 -6.10
N GLY A 54 12.27 -1.04 -5.22
CA GLY A 54 11.13 -0.18 -5.57
C GLY A 54 9.82 -0.93 -5.72
N ARG A 55 9.70 -2.16 -5.22
CA ARG A 55 8.45 -2.93 -5.32
C ARG A 55 7.29 -2.28 -4.60
N ASP A 56 7.56 -1.48 -3.57
CA ASP A 56 6.51 -0.70 -2.90
C ASP A 56 5.79 0.23 -3.88
N CYS A 57 6.52 0.85 -4.81
CA CYS A 57 5.91 1.68 -5.85
C CYS A 57 5.00 0.87 -6.77
N ASP A 58 5.43 -0.32 -7.19
CA ASP A 58 4.62 -1.19 -8.04
C ASP A 58 3.34 -1.64 -7.33
N HIS A 59 3.45 -1.99 -6.05
CA HIS A 59 2.30 -2.42 -5.25
C HIS A 59 1.29 -1.29 -5.08
N VAL A 60 1.74 -0.07 -4.81
CA VAL A 60 0.83 1.08 -4.67
C VAL A 60 0.14 1.39 -6.00
N ARG A 61 0.88 1.39 -7.10
CA ARG A 61 0.28 1.60 -8.42
C ARG A 61 -0.80 0.56 -8.72
N HIS A 62 -0.53 -0.69 -8.40
CA HIS A 62 -1.49 -1.78 -8.58
C HIS A 62 -2.71 -1.60 -7.68
N ALA A 63 -2.49 -1.22 -6.42
CA ALA A 63 -3.56 -1.02 -5.45
C ALA A 63 -4.54 0.07 -5.85
N LEU A 64 -4.08 1.12 -6.53
CA LEU A 64 -4.97 2.18 -6.99
C LEU A 64 -6.06 1.67 -7.93
N ALA A 65 -5.79 0.61 -8.69
CA ALA A 65 -6.78 0.00 -9.58
C ALA A 65 -7.90 -0.74 -8.82
N PHE A 66 -7.68 -1.08 -7.56
CA PHE A 66 -8.69 -1.74 -6.71
C PHE A 66 -9.63 -0.74 -6.02
N LEU A 67 -9.29 0.54 -6.00
CA LEU A 67 -10.08 1.57 -5.32
C LEU A 67 -11.16 2.12 -6.24
N LYS A 68 -12.32 2.37 -5.65
CA LYS A 68 -13.36 3.15 -6.34
C LYS A 68 -12.95 4.62 -6.40
N PRO A 69 -13.55 5.40 -7.31
CA PRO A 69 -13.37 6.85 -7.30
C PRO A 69 -13.67 7.43 -5.91
N GLY A 70 -12.81 8.31 -5.43
CA GLY A 70 -12.92 8.85 -4.07
C GLY A 70 -12.40 7.95 -2.97
N GLY A 71 -11.97 6.74 -3.28
CA GLY A 71 -11.41 5.81 -2.30
C GLY A 71 -10.05 6.29 -1.77
N VAL A 72 -9.68 5.86 -0.57
CA VAL A 72 -8.45 6.29 0.08
C VAL A 72 -7.41 5.17 0.11
N LEU A 73 -6.14 5.55 0.01
CA LEU A 73 -5.02 4.63 0.14
C LEU A 73 -4.04 5.17 1.18
N VAL A 74 -3.65 4.29 2.08
CA VAL A 74 -2.60 4.56 3.06
C VAL A 74 -1.56 3.45 2.94
N ALA A 75 -0.31 3.82 2.70
CA ALA A 75 0.77 2.86 2.52
C ALA A 75 2.01 3.29 3.29
N ILE A 76 2.65 2.33 3.95
CA ILE A 76 3.97 2.52 4.53
C ILE A 76 4.99 2.16 3.46
N MET A 77 5.86 3.11 3.12
CA MET A 77 6.79 2.97 2.02
C MET A 77 8.21 3.36 2.44
N SER A 78 9.21 2.98 1.65
CA SER A 78 10.55 3.49 1.85
C SER A 78 10.62 4.97 1.49
N ALA A 79 11.51 5.73 2.14
CA ALA A 79 11.69 7.15 1.82
C ALA A 79 12.07 7.35 0.34
N ARG A 80 12.72 6.38 -0.29
CA ARG A 80 13.04 6.43 -1.71
C ARG A 80 11.81 6.51 -2.60
N ALA A 81 10.67 6.02 -2.14
CA ALA A 81 9.42 6.12 -2.90
C ALA A 81 9.05 7.58 -3.16
N GLU A 82 9.31 8.46 -2.19
CA GLU A 82 9.07 9.89 -2.33
C GLU A 82 10.14 10.58 -3.20
N TYR A 83 11.41 10.26 -2.99
CA TYR A 83 12.54 11.02 -3.55
C TYR A 83 13.23 10.34 -4.73
N GLY A 84 12.93 9.09 -5.03
CA GLY A 84 13.58 8.38 -6.11
C GLY A 84 13.27 8.96 -7.49
N GLU A 85 14.24 8.85 -8.41
CA GLU A 85 14.13 9.46 -9.73
C GLU A 85 14.15 8.46 -10.90
N ASP A 86 14.15 7.16 -10.61
CA ASP A 86 14.10 6.16 -11.67
C ASP A 86 12.68 6.08 -12.28
N GLN A 87 12.54 5.28 -13.33
CA GLN A 87 11.27 5.14 -14.06
C GLN A 87 10.12 4.69 -13.18
N ARG A 88 10.39 3.76 -12.27
CA ARG A 88 9.37 3.20 -11.37
C ARG A 88 8.84 4.26 -10.41
N HIS A 89 9.75 5.05 -9.82
CA HIS A 89 9.38 6.13 -8.92
C HIS A 89 8.62 7.23 -9.66
N LYS A 90 9.10 7.62 -10.83
CA LYS A 90 8.42 8.63 -11.65
C LYS A 90 7.04 8.19 -12.09
N ALA A 91 6.86 6.91 -12.42
CA ALA A 91 5.55 6.38 -12.78
C ALA A 91 4.56 6.50 -11.62
N LEU A 92 5.00 6.18 -10.40
CA LEU A 92 4.18 6.38 -9.21
C LEU A 92 3.83 7.85 -9.02
N HIS A 93 4.81 8.74 -9.10
CA HIS A 93 4.60 10.17 -8.88
C HIS A 93 3.59 10.75 -9.90
N ARG A 94 3.63 10.29 -11.15
CA ARG A 94 2.65 10.71 -12.15
C ARG A 94 1.24 10.23 -11.79
N MET A 95 1.10 9.00 -11.32
CA MET A 95 -0.22 8.46 -10.95
C MET A 95 -0.84 9.20 -9.76
N ILE A 96 -0.04 9.51 -8.75
CA ILE A 96 -0.56 10.16 -7.55
C ILE A 96 -0.66 11.68 -7.67
N ALA A 97 -0.13 12.27 -8.74
CA ALA A 97 -0.21 13.73 -8.95
C ALA A 97 -1.67 14.20 -9.00
N GLY A 98 -2.57 13.39 -9.54
CA GLY A 98 -4.00 13.69 -9.58
C GLY A 98 -4.78 13.35 -8.32
N CYS A 99 -4.13 12.73 -7.34
CA CYS A 99 -4.78 12.37 -6.09
C CYS A 99 -4.72 13.51 -5.07
N GLU A 100 -5.67 13.54 -4.16
CA GLU A 100 -5.71 14.53 -3.08
C GLU A 100 -4.97 14.01 -1.86
N ALA A 101 -4.36 14.92 -1.09
CA ALA A 101 -3.85 14.61 0.23
C ALA A 101 -5.02 14.50 1.22
N ILE A 102 -5.00 13.48 2.09
CA ILE A 102 -6.10 13.28 3.05
C ILE A 102 -5.80 13.85 4.43
N TYR A 103 -4.58 14.29 4.69
CA TYR A 103 -4.24 14.96 5.93
C TYR A 103 -4.44 16.47 5.81
N PHE A 104 -4.81 17.09 6.93
CA PHE A 104 -5.11 18.52 6.97
C PHE A 104 -3.93 19.41 6.62
N HIS A 105 -2.71 18.90 6.65
CA HIS A 105 -1.52 19.66 6.21
C HIS A 105 -1.39 19.74 4.69
N GLY A 106 -2.24 19.09 3.91
CA GLY A 106 -2.12 19.06 2.45
C GLY A 106 -0.96 18.25 1.92
N ARG A 107 -0.32 17.43 2.74
CA ARG A 107 0.83 16.63 2.36
C ARG A 107 0.39 15.18 2.07
N LYS A 108 0.84 14.64 0.94
CA LYS A 108 0.63 13.24 0.60
C LYS A 108 1.63 12.32 1.29
N TRP A 109 2.84 12.81 1.53
CA TRP A 109 3.93 12.08 2.13
C TRP A 109 4.21 12.59 3.53
N ILE A 110 4.30 11.69 4.47
CA ILE A 110 4.54 12.01 5.88
C ILE A 110 5.72 11.20 6.37
N ASP A 111 6.76 11.88 6.84
CA ASP A 111 7.94 11.20 7.37
C ASP A 111 7.58 10.43 8.65
N LEU A 112 8.00 9.19 8.73
CA LEU A 112 7.91 8.41 9.96
C LEU A 112 9.23 8.51 10.73
N PRO A 113 9.20 8.36 12.07
CA PRO A 113 10.42 8.45 12.85
C PRO A 113 11.50 7.48 12.38
N PRO A 114 12.79 7.89 12.36
CA PRO A 114 13.88 6.98 11.99
C PRO A 114 13.84 5.70 12.84
N GLY A 115 14.07 4.56 12.19
CA GLY A 115 14.09 3.28 12.88
C GLY A 115 12.73 2.71 13.26
N SER A 116 11.62 3.29 12.77
CA SER A 116 10.26 2.83 13.09
C SER A 116 10.04 1.35 12.82
N PHE A 117 10.74 0.77 11.84
CA PHE A 117 10.62 -0.63 11.45
C PHE A 117 11.93 -1.42 11.64
N ALA A 118 12.84 -0.93 12.48
CA ALA A 118 14.11 -1.62 12.73
C ALA A 118 13.90 -3.04 13.28
N HIS A 119 12.87 -3.23 14.10
CA HIS A 119 12.52 -4.55 14.66
C HIS A 119 12.04 -5.55 13.58
N ALA A 120 11.63 -5.06 12.42
CA ALA A 120 11.25 -5.90 11.29
C ALA A 120 12.43 -6.22 10.37
N GLY A 121 13.66 -5.91 10.78
CA GLY A 121 14.87 -6.24 10.03
C GLY A 121 15.27 -5.24 8.96
N THR A 122 14.66 -4.06 8.93
CA THR A 122 15.02 -3.01 7.98
C THR A 122 15.53 -1.77 8.70
N ASN A 123 16.62 -1.19 8.17
CA ASN A 123 17.14 0.11 8.62
C ASN A 123 16.73 1.23 7.66
N VAL A 124 15.86 0.95 6.71
CA VAL A 124 15.40 1.94 5.74
C VAL A 124 14.50 2.95 6.42
N ASN A 125 14.73 4.24 6.15
CA ASN A 125 13.79 5.28 6.57
C ASN A 125 12.46 5.10 5.83
N THR A 126 11.37 5.29 6.53
CA THR A 126 10.03 5.05 6.02
C THR A 126 9.21 6.34 5.99
N VAL A 127 8.26 6.35 5.07
CA VAL A 127 7.27 7.42 4.92
C VAL A 127 5.89 6.80 4.83
N LEU A 128 4.89 7.58 5.21
CA LEU A 128 3.50 7.22 4.98
C LEU A 128 3.00 7.98 3.76
N LEU A 129 2.46 7.26 2.79
CA LEU A 129 1.72 7.85 1.68
C LEU A 129 0.23 7.78 2.03
N ALA A 130 -0.45 8.93 1.98
CA ALA A 130 -1.87 9.01 2.32
C ALA A 130 -2.58 9.88 1.30
N ILE A 131 -3.41 9.25 0.47
CA ILE A 131 -4.02 9.90 -0.69
C ILE A 131 -5.46 9.46 -0.89
N ARG A 132 -6.22 10.30 -1.60
CA ARG A 132 -7.57 10.00 -2.08
C ARG A 132 -7.55 9.97 -3.61
N LYS A 133 -8.04 8.88 -4.18
CA LYS A 133 -8.21 8.73 -5.62
C LYS A 133 -9.21 9.76 -6.14
N PRO A 134 -8.99 10.36 -7.32
CA PRO A 134 -9.95 11.31 -7.92
C PRO A 134 -11.36 10.71 -7.99
N GLY A 135 -12.34 11.54 -7.74
CA GLY A 135 -13.76 11.17 -7.77
C GLY A 135 -14.35 11.03 -9.16
#